data_18a0ada3f44b4d0216a6a89c5743c624
#
_entry.id   18a0ada3f44b4d0216a6a89c5743c624
#
_cell.length_a   1.000
_cell.length_b   1.000
_cell.length_c   1.000
_cell.angle_alpha   90.00
_cell.angle_beta   90.00
_cell.angle_gamma   90.00
#
_symmetry.space_group_name_H-M   'P 1'
#
loop_
_entity.id
_entity.type
_entity.pdbx_description
1 polymer ?
#
loop_
_entity_poly.entity_id
_entity_poly.type
_entity_poly.pdbx_seq_one_letter_code
_entity_poly.pdbx_strand_id
1 'polypeptide(L)'
;MHVSFSNRRSPPTRQTLSISTYYNDITHTTHCSLRFYAHKITFSPTGGTRRVSELLCAGFEAQSTLTELCTPKEGLKYPIITADDLVVISMPVFAGRVPALAVERLRHIEANGAKCVIVAVYGNRAYDDALVEMEDVATEMGFHIIAAVAANAEHSIVRKYGASRPDATDAADLKTFASTIAKKIASSDTSTPQIPGNRPYRQPIKGAQPTAHRGCNKCGLCARECPVGAIDINDPKKVDADKCISCMKCVAVCPTHARGIGKVKMAIITQMLKKPCATRKPNELFI
;
A
#
# COMPACT_ATOMS: atom_id res chain seq x y z
N MET A 1 -40.46 -62.03 -11.72
CA MET A 1 -41.37 -60.86 -11.48
C MET A 1 -40.57 -59.61 -11.60
N HIS A 2 -40.88 -58.85 -12.64
CA HIS A 2 -40.31 -57.52 -12.92
C HIS A 2 -40.81 -56.50 -11.93
N VAL A 3 -39.97 -55.59 -11.46
CA VAL A 3 -40.34 -54.17 -11.40
C VAL A 3 -39.03 -53.33 -11.53
N SER A 4 -38.97 -52.61 -12.64
CA SER A 4 -38.03 -51.54 -12.96
C SER A 4 -38.56 -50.24 -12.36
N PHE A 5 -37.70 -49.44 -11.66
CA PHE A 5 -37.96 -48.01 -11.45
C PHE A 5 -36.72 -47.19 -11.80
N SER A 6 -36.84 -46.61 -12.97
CA SER A 6 -36.04 -45.48 -13.43
C SER A 6 -36.48 -44.21 -12.70
N ASN A 7 -35.55 -43.52 -12.06
CA ASN A 7 -35.76 -42.16 -11.57
C ASN A 7 -34.62 -41.25 -12.00
N ARG A 8 -34.74 -40.66 -13.19
CA ARG A 8 -33.90 -39.56 -13.67
C ARG A 8 -34.40 -38.28 -12.99
N ARG A 9 -33.60 -37.67 -12.13
CA ARG A 9 -33.78 -36.30 -11.67
C ARG A 9 -33.07 -35.36 -12.60
N SER A 10 -33.83 -34.44 -13.20
CA SER A 10 -33.34 -33.29 -13.97
C SER A 10 -32.65 -32.25 -13.05
N PRO A 11 -31.65 -31.51 -13.52
CA PRO A 11 -31.03 -30.45 -12.74
C PRO A 11 -31.93 -29.22 -12.62
N PRO A 12 -31.87 -28.44 -11.53
CA PRO A 12 -32.70 -27.25 -11.35
C PRO A 12 -32.29 -26.14 -12.30
N THR A 13 -33.23 -25.59 -13.00
CA THR A 13 -33.17 -24.38 -13.82
C THR A 13 -32.76 -23.17 -12.98
N ARG A 14 -31.76 -22.44 -13.44
CA ARG A 14 -31.39 -21.11 -12.94
C ARG A 14 -32.59 -20.17 -13.13
N GLN A 15 -33.18 -19.72 -12.03
CA GLN A 15 -34.06 -18.56 -12.03
C GLN A 15 -33.22 -17.30 -12.09
N THR A 16 -33.31 -16.59 -13.21
CA THR A 16 -32.92 -15.19 -13.35
C THR A 16 -33.89 -14.36 -12.53
N LEU A 17 -33.44 -13.85 -11.38
CA LEU A 17 -34.16 -12.83 -10.64
C LEU A 17 -34.01 -11.49 -11.36
N SER A 18 -35.06 -11.04 -12.01
CA SER A 18 -35.22 -9.69 -12.52
C SER A 18 -35.35 -8.72 -11.33
N ILE A 19 -34.39 -7.81 -11.21
CA ILE A 19 -34.47 -6.67 -10.29
C ILE A 19 -35.35 -5.61 -10.94
N SER A 20 -36.63 -5.71 -10.69
CA SER A 20 -37.58 -4.62 -10.93
C SER A 20 -38.62 -4.63 -9.79
N THR A 21 -38.85 -3.45 -9.23
CA THR A 21 -39.77 -3.09 -8.16
C THR A 21 -39.26 -3.15 -6.72
N TYR A 22 -38.59 -2.06 -6.31
CA TYR A 22 -38.77 -1.41 -5.01
C TYR A 22 -38.30 0.07 -5.17
N TYR A 23 -39.15 0.87 -5.82
CA TYR A 23 -39.11 2.32 -5.71
C TYR A 23 -40.50 2.72 -5.20
N ASN A 24 -40.57 3.12 -3.94
CA ASN A 24 -41.37 4.24 -3.48
C ASN A 24 -41.22 4.45 -1.97
N ASP A 25 -41.08 5.73 -1.64
CA ASP A 25 -41.15 6.35 -0.31
C ASP A 25 -39.91 6.21 0.60
N ILE A 26 -39.01 7.19 0.46
CA ILE A 26 -38.47 7.95 1.61
C ILE A 26 -38.09 9.34 1.09
N THR A 27 -38.77 10.36 1.61
CA THR A 27 -38.54 11.78 1.40
C THR A 27 -37.21 12.25 2.00
N HIS A 28 -36.43 12.99 1.19
CA HIS A 28 -35.48 14.04 1.52
C HIS A 28 -34.36 13.79 2.57
N THR A 29 -33.23 13.32 2.05
CA THR A 29 -31.92 14.02 2.14
C THR A 29 -31.00 13.37 1.10
N THR A 30 -30.76 14.07 0.00
CA THR A 30 -29.87 13.63 -1.09
C THR A 30 -28.41 13.70 -0.66
N HIS A 31 -27.96 12.76 0.15
CA HIS A 31 -26.57 12.33 0.09
C HIS A 31 -26.48 11.31 -1.05
N CYS A 32 -26.14 11.78 -2.23
CA CYS A 32 -25.68 10.92 -3.31
C CYS A 32 -24.35 10.29 -2.84
N SER A 33 -24.44 9.20 -2.08
CA SER A 33 -23.25 8.41 -1.75
C SER A 33 -22.85 7.67 -3.01
N LEU A 34 -21.84 8.21 -3.71
CA LEU A 34 -21.16 7.51 -4.79
C LEU A 34 -20.62 6.20 -4.20
N ARG A 35 -21.33 5.10 -4.45
CA ARG A 35 -20.87 3.77 -4.07
C ARG A 35 -19.93 3.27 -5.16
N PHE A 36 -18.65 3.61 -5.05
CA PHE A 36 -17.62 2.93 -5.84
C PHE A 36 -16.94 1.86 -4.98
N TYR A 37 -16.38 0.87 -5.64
CA TYR A 37 -15.56 -0.14 -4.99
C TYR A 37 -14.11 0.34 -5.00
N ALA A 38 -13.43 0.28 -3.86
CA ALA A 38 -12.06 0.75 -3.73
C ALA A 38 -11.07 -0.42 -3.62
N HIS A 39 -10.05 -0.46 -4.47
CA HIS A 39 -8.94 -1.39 -4.37
C HIS A 39 -7.76 -0.71 -3.70
N LYS A 40 -7.37 -1.17 -2.50
CA LYS A 40 -6.14 -0.77 -1.84
C LYS A 40 -5.01 -1.67 -2.31
N ILE A 41 -4.03 -1.11 -3.00
CA ILE A 41 -2.81 -1.79 -3.41
C ILE A 41 -1.67 -1.22 -2.61
N THR A 42 -1.04 -2.02 -1.74
CA THR A 42 -0.03 -1.52 -0.81
C THR A 42 1.26 -2.34 -0.89
N PHE A 43 2.39 -1.68 -0.63
CA PHE A 43 3.64 -2.33 -0.26
C PHE A 43 4.00 -1.87 1.14
N SER A 44 3.73 -2.70 2.16
CA SER A 44 3.81 -2.26 3.56
C SER A 44 4.59 -3.20 4.48
N PRO A 45 5.92 -3.22 4.38
CA PRO A 45 6.74 -4.17 5.12
C PRO A 45 6.68 -4.00 6.65
N THR A 46 6.44 -2.80 7.15
CA THR A 46 6.39 -2.48 8.60
C THR A 46 5.01 -2.01 9.08
N GLY A 47 4.01 -2.01 8.21
CA GLY A 47 2.62 -1.66 8.57
C GLY A 47 2.25 -0.19 8.37
N GLY A 48 3.20 0.74 8.33
CA GLY A 48 2.91 2.18 8.25
C GLY A 48 2.17 2.59 6.97
N THR A 49 2.63 2.14 5.81
CA THR A 49 1.98 2.41 4.51
C THR A 49 0.55 1.88 4.48
N ARG A 50 0.35 0.65 4.96
CA ARG A 50 -0.97 0.05 5.06
C ARG A 50 -1.91 0.88 5.95
N ARG A 51 -1.42 1.32 7.11
CA ARG A 51 -2.21 2.14 8.03
C ARG A 51 -2.66 3.47 7.40
N VAL A 52 -1.78 4.14 6.66
CA VAL A 52 -2.13 5.36 5.90
C VAL A 52 -3.20 5.05 4.84
N SER A 53 -3.02 3.98 4.06
CA SER A 53 -3.99 3.55 3.05
C SER A 53 -5.36 3.24 3.64
N GLU A 54 -5.41 2.56 4.79
CA GLU A 54 -6.64 2.25 5.51
C GLU A 54 -7.37 3.51 5.98
N LEU A 55 -6.63 4.48 6.55
CA LEU A 55 -7.19 5.75 7.02
C LEU A 55 -7.74 6.60 5.87
N LEU A 56 -7.01 6.70 4.76
CA LEU A 56 -7.49 7.42 3.57
C LEU A 56 -8.76 6.77 3.00
N CYS A 57 -8.74 5.44 2.83
CA CYS A 57 -9.86 4.72 2.24
C CYS A 57 -11.10 4.71 3.16
N ALA A 58 -10.94 4.72 4.48
CA ALA A 58 -12.06 4.87 5.40
C ALA A 58 -12.83 6.19 5.20
N GLY A 59 -12.15 7.23 4.71
CA GLY A 59 -12.80 8.52 4.41
C GLY A 59 -13.67 8.52 3.15
N PHE A 60 -13.57 7.51 2.29
CA PHE A 60 -14.43 7.36 1.11
C PHE A 60 -15.78 6.69 1.41
N GLU A 61 -15.95 6.09 2.61
CA GLU A 61 -17.17 5.35 3.00
C GLU A 61 -17.54 4.24 1.99
N ALA A 62 -16.54 3.70 1.27
CA ALA A 62 -16.68 2.68 0.24
C ALA A 62 -16.28 1.30 0.75
N GLN A 63 -16.88 0.25 0.16
CA GLN A 63 -16.34 -1.11 0.33
C GLN A 63 -14.96 -1.19 -0.31
N SER A 64 -14.04 -1.87 0.33
CA SER A 64 -12.67 -1.94 -0.19
C SER A 64 -12.02 -3.30 0.04
N THR A 65 -11.17 -3.71 -0.92
CA THR A 65 -10.23 -4.84 -0.77
C THR A 65 -8.82 -4.35 -0.50
N LEU A 66 -7.96 -5.27 -0.08
CA LEU A 66 -6.54 -5.02 0.12
C LEU A 66 -5.69 -6.05 -0.63
N THR A 67 -4.79 -5.55 -1.48
CA THR A 67 -3.71 -6.33 -2.08
C THR A 67 -2.38 -5.87 -1.49
N GLU A 68 -1.71 -6.76 -0.75
CA GLU A 68 -0.42 -6.46 -0.10
C GLU A 68 0.74 -6.99 -0.95
N LEU A 69 1.41 -6.10 -1.66
CA LEU A 69 2.52 -6.44 -2.56
C LEU A 69 3.81 -6.85 -1.83
N CYS A 70 3.91 -6.63 -0.52
CA CYS A 70 5.06 -7.07 0.30
C CYS A 70 4.94 -8.52 0.80
N THR A 71 3.95 -9.27 0.33
CA THR A 71 3.80 -10.71 0.59
C THR A 71 4.89 -11.49 -0.15
N PRO A 72 5.40 -12.64 0.36
CA PRO A 72 6.23 -13.55 -0.42
C PRO A 72 5.56 -13.92 -1.75
N LYS A 73 6.37 -14.18 -2.80
CA LYS A 73 5.86 -14.34 -4.19
C LYS A 73 4.75 -15.39 -4.31
N GLU A 74 4.87 -16.48 -3.58
CA GLU A 74 3.94 -17.62 -3.57
C GLU A 74 2.55 -17.26 -3.02
N GLY A 75 2.45 -16.20 -2.23
CA GLY A 75 1.18 -15.72 -1.63
C GLY A 75 0.56 -14.51 -2.34
N LEU A 76 1.16 -14.03 -3.44
CA LEU A 76 0.65 -12.88 -4.17
C LEU A 76 -0.59 -13.24 -4.97
N LYS A 77 -1.65 -12.42 -4.79
CA LYS A 77 -2.87 -12.46 -5.59
C LYS A 77 -3.13 -11.05 -6.09
N TYR A 78 -3.36 -10.92 -7.39
CA TYR A 78 -3.65 -9.64 -8.00
C TYR A 78 -5.16 -9.43 -8.13
N PRO A 79 -5.68 -8.22 -7.91
CA PRO A 79 -7.09 -7.92 -8.06
C PRO A 79 -7.47 -7.86 -9.54
N ILE A 80 -8.72 -8.14 -9.83
CA ILE A 80 -9.35 -7.77 -11.11
C ILE A 80 -9.91 -6.37 -10.92
N ILE A 81 -9.49 -5.44 -11.77
CA ILE A 81 -9.87 -4.02 -11.73
C ILE A 81 -10.66 -3.69 -12.98
N THR A 82 -11.69 -2.89 -12.84
CA THR A 82 -12.52 -2.37 -13.92
C THR A 82 -12.41 -0.85 -14.02
N ALA A 83 -12.83 -0.26 -15.14
CA ALA A 83 -12.79 1.19 -15.36
C ALA A 83 -13.61 2.00 -14.32
N ASP A 84 -14.61 1.38 -13.70
CA ASP A 84 -15.49 2.02 -12.71
C ASP A 84 -14.92 2.01 -11.29
N ASP A 85 -13.85 1.25 -11.06
CA ASP A 85 -13.23 1.13 -9.75
C ASP A 85 -12.38 2.37 -9.39
N LEU A 86 -12.25 2.61 -8.09
CA LEU A 86 -11.23 3.49 -7.53
C LEU A 86 -10.06 2.66 -7.02
N VAL A 87 -8.86 2.97 -7.48
CA VAL A 87 -7.63 2.29 -7.02
C VAL A 87 -6.80 3.23 -6.18
N VAL A 88 -6.42 2.80 -4.98
CA VAL A 88 -5.51 3.55 -4.09
C VAL A 88 -4.20 2.80 -4.00
N ILE A 89 -3.17 3.28 -4.71
CA ILE A 89 -1.83 2.71 -4.72
C ILE A 89 -0.98 3.41 -3.67
N SER A 90 -0.59 2.69 -2.62
CA SER A 90 0.18 3.25 -1.51
C SER A 90 1.54 2.56 -1.39
N MET A 91 2.63 3.33 -1.54
CA MET A 91 4.00 2.82 -1.52
C MET A 91 4.84 3.55 -0.46
N PRO A 92 5.78 2.85 0.21
CA PRO A 92 6.72 3.51 1.11
C PRO A 92 7.82 4.19 0.31
N VAL A 93 8.36 5.25 0.87
CA VAL A 93 9.51 5.97 0.30
C VAL A 93 10.81 5.41 0.87
N PHE A 94 11.62 4.78 0.03
CA PHE A 94 12.95 4.28 0.36
C PHE A 94 14.03 5.17 -0.27
N ALA A 95 14.70 5.97 0.56
CA ALA A 95 15.71 6.92 0.13
C ALA A 95 15.25 7.89 -1.00
N GLY A 96 13.97 8.27 -1.00
CA GLY A 96 13.40 9.22 -1.95
C GLY A 96 12.85 8.62 -3.24
N ARG A 97 12.78 7.28 -3.31
CA ARG A 97 12.24 6.50 -4.43
C ARG A 97 11.22 5.49 -3.91
N VAL A 98 10.38 4.93 -4.78
CA VAL A 98 9.60 3.74 -4.44
C VAL A 98 10.44 2.47 -4.52
N PRO A 99 10.14 1.40 -3.75
CA PRO A 99 10.88 0.15 -3.86
C PRO A 99 10.73 -0.48 -5.24
N ALA A 100 11.82 -0.83 -5.91
CA ALA A 100 11.80 -1.45 -7.24
C ALA A 100 10.93 -2.72 -7.28
N LEU A 101 10.97 -3.55 -6.23
CA LEU A 101 10.11 -4.73 -6.10
C LEU A 101 8.61 -4.36 -6.08
N ALA A 102 8.25 -3.23 -5.47
CA ALA A 102 6.85 -2.79 -5.45
C ALA A 102 6.39 -2.38 -6.85
N VAL A 103 7.25 -1.69 -7.60
CA VAL A 103 7.00 -1.33 -9.01
C VAL A 103 6.89 -2.57 -9.90
N GLU A 104 7.83 -3.53 -9.77
CA GLU A 104 7.79 -4.80 -10.50
C GLU A 104 6.46 -5.53 -10.29
N ARG A 105 6.04 -5.67 -9.03
CA ARG A 105 4.80 -6.37 -8.68
C ARG A 105 3.54 -5.61 -9.09
N LEU A 106 3.57 -4.29 -9.00
CA LEU A 106 2.47 -3.45 -9.43
C LEU A 106 2.18 -3.66 -10.93
N ARG A 107 3.21 -3.79 -11.77
CA ARG A 107 3.09 -4.00 -13.23
C ARG A 107 2.35 -5.28 -13.66
N HIS A 108 2.08 -6.20 -12.73
CA HIS A 108 1.23 -7.36 -13.01
C HIS A 108 -0.28 -7.08 -12.89
N ILE A 109 -0.68 -5.85 -12.56
CA ILE A 109 -2.07 -5.45 -12.40
C ILE A 109 -2.51 -4.71 -13.66
N GLU A 110 -3.59 -5.16 -14.27
CA GLU A 110 -4.21 -4.47 -15.40
C GLU A 110 -5.08 -3.32 -14.90
N ALA A 111 -4.77 -2.11 -15.33
CA ALA A 111 -5.43 -0.88 -14.84
C ALA A 111 -6.82 -0.65 -15.45
N ASN A 112 -7.03 -1.08 -16.71
CA ASN A 112 -8.30 -0.95 -17.45
C ASN A 112 -8.92 0.48 -17.45
N GLY A 113 -8.09 1.51 -17.34
CA GLY A 113 -8.55 2.91 -17.28
C GLY A 113 -9.12 3.34 -15.93
N ALA A 114 -9.00 2.52 -14.88
CA ALA A 114 -9.53 2.84 -13.57
C ALA A 114 -8.94 4.15 -13.00
N LYS A 115 -9.78 4.88 -12.24
CA LYS A 115 -9.34 6.06 -11.50
C LYS A 115 -8.37 5.66 -10.40
N CYS A 116 -7.27 6.43 -10.26
CA CYS A 116 -6.20 6.10 -9.32
C CYS A 116 -5.84 7.27 -8.42
N VAL A 117 -5.66 6.97 -7.14
CA VAL A 117 -5.02 7.84 -6.16
C VAL A 117 -3.68 7.22 -5.79
N ILE A 118 -2.58 7.92 -6.02
CA ILE A 118 -1.24 7.47 -5.63
C ILE A 118 -0.85 8.09 -4.28
N VAL A 119 -0.24 7.28 -3.40
CA VAL A 119 0.09 7.68 -2.02
C VAL A 119 1.54 7.31 -1.72
N ALA A 120 2.42 8.29 -1.60
CA ALA A 120 3.79 8.10 -1.13
C ALA A 120 3.85 8.25 0.40
N VAL A 121 4.25 7.19 1.10
CA VAL A 121 4.31 7.17 2.57
C VAL A 121 5.75 7.23 3.05
N TYR A 122 6.10 8.27 3.78
CA TYR A 122 7.49 8.54 4.17
C TYR A 122 7.68 8.76 5.66
N GLY A 123 8.91 8.50 6.13
CA GLY A 123 9.28 8.57 7.56
C GLY A 123 9.80 9.94 7.98
N ASN A 124 9.03 11.01 7.79
CA ASN A 124 9.30 12.38 8.26
C ASN A 124 10.57 13.04 7.68
N ARG A 125 11.28 12.43 6.69
CA ARG A 125 12.42 13.09 6.04
C ARG A 125 11.99 13.92 4.83
N ALA A 126 11.64 13.26 3.75
CA ALA A 126 11.10 13.77 2.50
C ALA A 126 10.67 12.58 1.62
N TYR A 127 9.79 12.82 0.67
CA TYR A 127 9.39 11.82 -0.33
C TYR A 127 10.16 11.97 -1.66
N ASP A 128 10.90 13.08 -1.84
CA ASP A 128 11.72 13.39 -3.03
C ASP A 128 10.97 13.04 -4.34
N ASP A 129 11.48 12.09 -5.14
CA ASP A 129 10.93 11.75 -6.45
C ASP A 129 9.92 10.58 -6.42
N ALA A 130 9.53 10.09 -5.23
CA ALA A 130 8.68 8.91 -5.12
C ALA A 130 7.28 9.11 -5.73
N LEU A 131 6.67 10.29 -5.57
CA LEU A 131 5.35 10.56 -6.15
C LEU A 131 5.39 10.62 -7.67
N VAL A 132 6.35 11.33 -8.24
CA VAL A 132 6.50 11.45 -9.69
C VAL A 132 6.90 10.12 -10.35
N GLU A 133 7.65 9.26 -9.63
CA GLU A 133 7.91 7.89 -10.06
C GLU A 133 6.65 7.03 -10.05
N MET A 134 5.79 7.18 -9.03
CA MET A 134 4.49 6.50 -8.98
C MET A 134 3.55 6.96 -10.09
N GLU A 135 3.56 8.26 -10.40
CA GLU A 135 2.81 8.84 -11.52
C GLU A 135 3.18 8.16 -12.85
N ASP A 136 4.48 8.12 -13.15
CA ASP A 136 4.96 7.55 -14.40
C ASP A 136 4.58 6.07 -14.51
N VAL A 137 4.81 5.29 -13.44
CA VAL A 137 4.48 3.86 -13.42
C VAL A 137 2.97 3.63 -13.55
N ALA A 138 2.14 4.36 -12.82
CA ALA A 138 0.69 4.18 -12.88
C ALA A 138 0.12 4.61 -14.24
N THR A 139 0.66 5.67 -14.83
CA THR A 139 0.29 6.12 -16.18
C THR A 139 0.70 5.10 -17.25
N GLU A 140 1.92 4.56 -17.17
CA GLU A 140 2.41 3.48 -18.05
C GLU A 140 1.48 2.25 -18.03
N MET A 141 0.92 1.94 -16.85
CA MET A 141 -0.02 0.85 -16.68
C MET A 141 -1.45 1.15 -17.16
N GLY A 142 -1.75 2.38 -17.53
CA GLY A 142 -3.06 2.81 -18.01
C GLY A 142 -4.04 3.22 -16.91
N PHE A 143 -3.59 3.51 -15.70
CA PHE A 143 -4.41 4.15 -14.68
C PHE A 143 -4.65 5.63 -14.99
N HIS A 144 -5.82 6.12 -14.62
CA HIS A 144 -6.15 7.53 -14.68
C HIS A 144 -5.95 8.19 -13.30
N ILE A 145 -4.85 8.95 -13.16
CA ILE A 145 -4.48 9.55 -11.86
C ILE A 145 -5.33 10.80 -11.62
N ILE A 146 -6.15 10.77 -10.56
CA ILE A 146 -7.04 11.87 -10.19
C ILE A 146 -6.57 12.65 -8.95
N ALA A 147 -5.68 12.06 -8.15
CA ALA A 147 -5.07 12.70 -6.99
C ALA A 147 -3.76 12.02 -6.61
N ALA A 148 -2.88 12.77 -5.93
CA ALA A 148 -1.69 12.24 -5.29
C ALA A 148 -1.60 12.72 -3.84
N VAL A 149 -1.07 11.88 -2.96
CA VAL A 149 -0.93 12.17 -1.52
C VAL A 149 0.49 11.87 -1.07
N ALA A 150 1.11 12.80 -0.36
CA ALA A 150 2.32 12.54 0.42
C ALA A 150 1.92 12.46 1.90
N ALA A 151 2.07 11.28 2.52
CA ALA A 151 1.65 11.05 3.89
C ALA A 151 2.78 10.54 4.79
N ASN A 152 2.71 10.90 6.05
CA ASN A 152 3.72 10.50 7.01
C ASN A 152 3.34 9.24 7.78
N ALA A 153 4.35 8.40 8.02
CA ALA A 153 4.30 7.31 8.98
C ALA A 153 5.59 7.25 9.81
N GLU A 154 5.61 6.42 10.84
CA GLU A 154 6.82 6.15 11.60
C GLU A 154 7.95 5.67 10.70
N HIS A 155 9.15 6.23 10.87
CA HIS A 155 10.31 5.87 10.04
C HIS A 155 10.74 4.42 10.28
N SER A 156 10.72 3.59 9.26
CA SER A 156 10.91 2.13 9.37
C SER A 156 12.24 1.69 9.99
N ILE A 157 13.31 2.51 9.86
CA ILE A 157 14.63 2.23 10.41
C ILE A 157 14.84 2.92 11.75
N VAL A 158 14.62 4.23 11.82
CA VAL A 158 14.86 5.03 13.04
C VAL A 158 13.52 5.46 13.62
N ARG A 159 12.87 4.56 14.33
CA ARG A 159 11.48 4.65 14.76
C ARG A 159 11.13 5.87 15.64
N LYS A 160 12.12 6.53 16.23
CA LYS A 160 11.90 7.79 16.95
C LYS A 160 11.50 8.97 16.04
N TYR A 161 11.77 8.90 14.73
CA TYR A 161 11.33 9.91 13.78
C TYR A 161 9.95 9.55 13.25
N GLY A 162 9.02 10.52 13.32
CA GLY A 162 7.63 10.28 13.04
C GLY A 162 6.99 9.24 13.97
N ALA A 163 7.50 9.08 15.20
CA ALA A 163 6.99 8.10 16.15
C ALA A 163 5.47 8.24 16.33
N SER A 164 4.79 7.09 16.40
CA SER A 164 3.33 7.00 16.53
C SER A 164 2.51 7.53 15.34
N ARG A 165 3.16 7.96 14.24
CA ARG A 165 2.43 8.34 13.02
C ARG A 165 2.07 7.13 12.15
N PRO A 166 0.89 7.17 11.47
CA PRO A 166 -0.12 8.24 11.48
C PRO A 166 -0.88 8.31 12.81
N ASP A 167 -0.98 9.51 13.38
CA ASP A 167 -1.72 9.82 14.61
C ASP A 167 -3.12 10.39 14.30
N ALA A 168 -3.81 10.93 15.32
CA ALA A 168 -5.15 11.48 15.17
C ALA A 168 -5.19 12.69 14.21
N THR A 169 -4.16 13.53 14.20
CA THR A 169 -4.05 14.66 13.26
C THR A 169 -3.89 14.15 11.84
N ASP A 170 -3.02 13.17 11.63
CA ASP A 170 -2.84 12.55 10.32
C ASP A 170 -4.13 11.88 9.82
N ALA A 171 -4.88 11.24 10.71
CA ALA A 171 -6.16 10.64 10.38
C ALA A 171 -7.21 11.69 9.96
N ALA A 172 -7.24 12.84 10.61
CA ALA A 172 -8.11 13.96 10.25
C ALA A 172 -7.73 14.56 8.88
N ASP A 173 -6.43 14.73 8.60
CA ASP A 173 -5.93 15.18 7.29
C ASP A 173 -6.38 14.21 6.19
N LEU A 174 -6.12 12.91 6.38
CA LEU A 174 -6.45 11.88 5.38
C LEU A 174 -7.96 11.77 5.14
N LYS A 175 -8.78 11.95 6.16
CA LYS A 175 -10.25 12.02 6.00
C LYS A 175 -10.66 13.23 5.17
N THR A 176 -10.05 14.39 5.41
CA THR A 176 -10.29 15.61 4.63
C THR A 176 -9.87 15.43 3.17
N PHE A 177 -8.72 14.80 2.92
CA PHE A 177 -8.23 14.48 1.58
C PHE A 177 -9.21 13.56 0.85
N ALA A 178 -9.67 12.49 1.51
CA ALA A 178 -10.67 11.58 0.94
C ALA A 178 -11.95 12.32 0.55
N SER A 179 -12.46 13.22 1.39
CA SER A 179 -13.63 14.05 1.09
C SER A 179 -13.42 14.94 -0.13
N THR A 180 -12.23 15.55 -0.26
CA THR A 180 -11.87 16.40 -1.41
C THR A 180 -11.79 15.58 -2.70
N ILE A 181 -11.16 14.41 -2.65
CA ILE A 181 -11.08 13.48 -3.77
C ILE A 181 -12.47 12.97 -4.18
N ALA A 182 -13.33 12.63 -3.22
CA ALA A 182 -14.69 12.20 -3.49
C ALA A 182 -15.52 13.29 -4.21
N LYS A 183 -15.34 14.56 -3.83
CA LYS A 183 -15.99 15.70 -4.53
C LYS A 183 -15.50 15.82 -5.97
N LYS A 184 -14.20 15.65 -6.23
CA LYS A 184 -13.64 15.65 -7.57
C LYS A 184 -14.23 14.52 -8.43
N ILE A 185 -14.34 13.31 -7.87
CA ILE A 185 -14.99 12.18 -8.55
C ILE A 185 -16.46 12.52 -8.87
N ALA A 186 -17.19 13.09 -7.90
CA ALA A 186 -18.60 13.45 -8.05
C ALA A 186 -18.85 14.53 -9.13
N SER A 187 -17.91 15.46 -9.29
CA SER A 187 -17.99 16.49 -10.34
C SER A 187 -17.54 15.99 -11.72
N SER A 188 -17.20 14.71 -11.86
CA SER A 188 -16.62 14.14 -13.09
C SER A 188 -15.36 14.87 -13.59
N ASP A 189 -14.65 15.53 -12.68
CA ASP A 189 -13.38 16.18 -13.00
C ASP A 189 -12.29 15.11 -13.18
N THR A 190 -11.79 15.01 -14.38
CA THR A 190 -10.75 14.05 -14.79
C THR A 190 -9.36 14.69 -14.90
N SER A 191 -9.19 15.92 -14.43
CA SER A 191 -7.88 16.58 -14.48
C SER A 191 -6.83 15.79 -13.69
N THR A 192 -5.62 15.67 -14.25
CA THR A 192 -4.48 15.07 -13.57
C THR A 192 -3.81 16.12 -12.67
N PRO A 193 -3.49 15.79 -11.40
CA PRO A 193 -2.84 16.73 -10.49
C PRO A 193 -1.42 17.04 -10.94
N GLN A 194 -0.92 18.22 -10.55
CA GLN A 194 0.48 18.56 -10.72
C GLN A 194 1.30 17.96 -9.59
N ILE A 195 2.15 16.97 -9.92
CA ILE A 195 2.87 16.16 -8.93
C ILE A 195 4.33 16.62 -8.83
N PRO A 196 4.83 16.92 -7.62
CA PRO A 196 6.21 17.35 -7.42
C PRO A 196 7.19 16.18 -7.54
N GLY A 197 8.39 16.48 -8.04
CA GLY A 197 9.50 15.55 -8.21
C GLY A 197 10.36 15.91 -9.40
N ASN A 198 11.45 15.18 -9.59
CA ASN A 198 12.39 15.42 -10.69
C ASN A 198 12.41 14.24 -11.67
N ARG A 199 12.54 14.55 -12.96
CA ARG A 199 12.89 13.62 -14.02
C ARG A 199 14.18 14.12 -14.69
N PRO A 200 15.30 13.33 -14.66
CA PRO A 200 15.40 11.97 -14.15
C PRO A 200 15.36 11.91 -12.61
N TYR A 201 14.87 10.79 -12.08
CA TYR A 201 14.80 10.56 -10.63
C TYR A 201 16.20 10.46 -10.02
N ARG A 202 16.28 10.75 -8.73
CA ARG A 202 17.50 10.53 -7.97
C ARG A 202 17.95 9.07 -8.02
N GLN A 203 19.26 8.84 -7.92
CA GLN A 203 19.80 7.49 -7.90
C GLN A 203 19.39 6.75 -6.61
N PRO A 204 19.03 5.46 -6.71
CA PRO A 204 18.69 4.66 -5.54
C PRO A 204 19.91 4.50 -4.63
N ILE A 205 19.68 4.54 -3.32
CA ILE A 205 20.73 4.33 -2.31
C ILE A 205 20.50 2.96 -1.66
N LYS A 206 21.54 2.11 -1.61
CA LYS A 206 21.49 0.85 -0.89
C LYS A 206 21.30 1.10 0.60
N GLY A 207 20.24 0.59 1.19
CA GLY A 207 19.93 0.76 2.60
C GLY A 207 20.79 -0.11 3.53
N ALA A 208 20.57 0.04 4.84
CA ALA A 208 21.23 -0.77 5.84
C ALA A 208 20.55 -2.14 5.98
N GLN A 209 21.33 -3.20 5.89
CA GLN A 209 20.89 -4.58 6.02
C GLN A 209 20.68 -4.96 7.49
N PRO A 210 19.49 -5.46 7.90
CA PRO A 210 19.29 -6.02 9.23
C PRO A 210 19.90 -7.41 9.36
N THR A 211 20.52 -7.68 10.51
CA THR A 211 21.09 -8.98 10.83
C THR A 211 20.46 -9.56 12.12
N ALA A 212 20.55 -10.88 12.32
CA ALA A 212 20.17 -11.49 13.57
C ALA A 212 21.29 -11.34 14.61
N HIS A 213 20.90 -11.10 15.87
CA HIS A 213 21.82 -10.96 16.99
C HIS A 213 21.48 -11.95 18.13
N ARG A 214 22.06 -11.77 19.32
CA ARG A 214 21.75 -12.58 20.50
C ARG A 214 20.25 -12.60 20.79
N GLY A 215 19.69 -13.76 21.15
CA GLY A 215 18.26 -13.95 21.35
C GLY A 215 17.52 -14.49 20.13
N CYS A 216 18.19 -14.66 19.00
CA CYS A 216 17.58 -15.34 17.86
C CYS A 216 17.41 -16.84 18.16
N ASN A 217 16.17 -17.30 18.23
CA ASN A 217 15.79 -18.69 18.45
C ASN A 217 15.70 -19.51 17.14
N LYS A 218 16.12 -18.95 16.01
CA LYS A 218 16.12 -19.58 14.68
C LYS A 218 14.74 -20.06 14.20
N CYS A 219 13.64 -19.42 14.60
CA CYS A 219 12.28 -19.83 14.21
C CYS A 219 11.97 -19.70 12.70
N GLY A 220 12.85 -19.10 11.90
CA GLY A 220 12.72 -18.98 10.45
C GLY A 220 11.67 -17.98 9.96
N LEU A 221 10.85 -17.35 10.82
CA LEU A 221 9.77 -16.46 10.41
C LEU A 221 10.25 -15.32 9.50
N CYS A 222 11.39 -14.70 9.83
CA CYS A 222 11.98 -13.63 9.04
C CYS A 222 12.40 -14.06 7.62
N ALA A 223 12.78 -15.33 7.44
CA ALA A 223 13.11 -15.89 6.12
C ALA A 223 11.83 -16.16 5.32
N ARG A 224 10.82 -16.79 5.92
CA ARG A 224 9.51 -17.03 5.26
C ARG A 224 8.81 -15.74 4.84
N GLU A 225 8.92 -14.70 5.66
CA GLU A 225 8.28 -13.40 5.39
C GLU A 225 9.12 -12.46 4.52
N CYS A 226 10.32 -12.86 4.11
CA CYS A 226 11.18 -12.01 3.29
C CYS A 226 10.63 -11.90 1.86
N PRO A 227 10.22 -10.71 1.39
CA PRO A 227 9.58 -10.57 0.08
C PRO A 227 10.53 -10.87 -1.10
N VAL A 228 11.84 -10.87 -0.85
CA VAL A 228 12.90 -11.11 -1.84
C VAL A 228 13.70 -12.38 -1.56
N GLY A 229 13.33 -13.17 -0.54
CA GLY A 229 14.06 -14.39 -0.19
C GLY A 229 15.55 -14.17 0.17
N ALA A 230 15.88 -13.01 0.73
CA ALA A 230 17.27 -12.66 1.07
C ALA A 230 17.81 -13.34 2.34
N ILE A 231 16.98 -14.05 3.10
CA ILE A 231 17.36 -14.64 4.38
C ILE A 231 17.35 -16.17 4.26
N ASP A 232 18.46 -16.81 4.62
CA ASP A 232 18.55 -18.27 4.62
C ASP A 232 17.58 -18.87 5.64
N ILE A 233 16.75 -19.82 5.20
CA ILE A 233 15.74 -20.46 6.06
C ILE A 233 16.36 -21.38 7.12
N ASN A 234 17.50 -21.99 6.81
CA ASN A 234 18.20 -22.91 7.70
C ASN A 234 19.14 -22.16 8.67
N ASP A 235 19.67 -21.01 8.25
CA ASP A 235 20.48 -20.14 9.10
C ASP A 235 20.04 -18.67 8.95
N PRO A 236 19.05 -18.22 9.72
CA PRO A 236 18.53 -16.86 9.64
C PRO A 236 19.55 -15.74 9.94
N LYS A 237 20.76 -16.08 10.37
CA LYS A 237 21.88 -15.12 10.50
C LYS A 237 22.48 -14.76 9.14
N LYS A 238 22.41 -15.67 8.18
CA LYS A 238 22.88 -15.43 6.82
C LYS A 238 21.86 -14.62 6.04
N VAL A 239 22.32 -13.53 5.47
CA VAL A 239 21.50 -12.61 4.66
C VAL A 239 22.26 -12.28 3.39
N ASP A 240 21.64 -12.52 2.25
CA ASP A 240 22.14 -12.10 0.94
C ASP A 240 21.99 -10.57 0.84
N ALA A 241 23.12 -9.88 0.86
CA ALA A 241 23.18 -8.42 0.85
C ALA A 241 22.73 -7.83 -0.51
N ASP A 242 22.85 -8.57 -1.59
CA ASP A 242 22.51 -8.08 -2.93
C ASP A 242 21.00 -8.21 -3.20
N LYS A 243 20.36 -9.22 -2.62
CA LYS A 243 18.91 -9.34 -2.65
C LYS A 243 18.19 -8.43 -1.66
N CYS A 244 18.86 -8.07 -0.55
CA CYS A 244 18.20 -7.34 0.54
C CYS A 244 17.84 -5.90 0.14
N ILE A 245 16.55 -5.58 0.11
CA ILE A 245 16.02 -4.24 -0.18
C ILE A 245 15.87 -3.35 1.07
N SER A 246 16.37 -3.75 2.22
CA SER A 246 16.34 -2.99 3.48
C SER A 246 14.94 -2.57 3.95
N CYS A 247 13.90 -3.34 3.64
CA CYS A 247 12.50 -3.01 3.91
C CYS A 247 12.10 -3.12 5.38
N MET A 248 12.94 -3.67 6.24
CA MET A 248 12.69 -3.88 7.68
C MET A 248 11.56 -4.87 8.03
N LYS A 249 10.94 -5.57 7.07
CA LYS A 249 9.89 -6.55 7.37
C LYS A 249 10.38 -7.63 8.35
N CYS A 250 11.58 -8.15 8.11
CA CYS A 250 12.18 -9.16 8.99
C CYS A 250 12.43 -8.67 10.44
N VAL A 251 12.58 -7.35 10.63
CA VAL A 251 12.67 -6.72 11.96
C VAL A 251 11.28 -6.65 12.60
N ALA A 252 10.29 -6.21 11.81
CA ALA A 252 8.91 -6.04 12.28
C ALA A 252 8.25 -7.35 12.71
N VAL A 253 8.51 -8.47 11.99
CA VAL A 253 7.90 -9.76 12.26
C VAL A 253 8.67 -10.62 13.28
N CYS A 254 9.83 -10.19 13.76
CA CYS A 254 10.65 -10.99 14.66
C CYS A 254 10.05 -11.08 16.05
N PRO A 255 9.56 -12.27 16.52
CA PRO A 255 8.85 -12.38 17.79
C PRO A 255 9.76 -12.18 19.01
N THR A 256 11.07 -12.40 18.86
CA THR A 256 12.06 -12.22 19.93
C THR A 256 12.81 -10.88 19.80
N HIS A 257 12.42 -10.01 18.84
CA HIS A 257 13.11 -8.75 18.56
C HIS A 257 14.62 -8.89 18.33
N ALA A 258 15.06 -10.07 17.90
CA ALA A 258 16.47 -10.41 17.70
C ALA A 258 17.01 -10.06 16.32
N ARG A 259 16.31 -9.21 15.55
CA ARG A 259 16.79 -8.67 14.27
C ARG A 259 16.85 -7.16 14.31
N GLY A 260 17.88 -6.61 13.69
CA GLY A 260 18.03 -5.16 13.63
C GLY A 260 19.29 -4.75 12.89
N ILE A 261 19.48 -3.46 12.80
CA ILE A 261 20.72 -2.85 12.28
C ILE A 261 21.70 -2.73 13.44
N GLY A 262 22.97 -3.09 13.20
CA GLY A 262 24.03 -3.01 14.22
C GLY A 262 24.14 -1.59 14.80
N LYS A 263 24.45 -1.49 16.10
CA LYS A 263 24.43 -0.24 16.89
C LYS A 263 25.22 0.92 16.25
N VAL A 264 26.39 0.65 15.71
CA VAL A 264 27.25 1.68 15.07
C VAL A 264 26.56 2.25 13.81
N LYS A 265 26.09 1.37 12.90
CA LYS A 265 25.35 1.81 11.70
C LYS A 265 24.08 2.56 12.08
N MET A 266 23.36 2.09 13.10
CA MET A 266 22.14 2.75 13.59
C MET A 266 22.44 4.16 14.12
N ALA A 267 23.55 4.35 14.87
CA ALA A 267 23.97 5.66 15.36
C ALA A 267 24.28 6.62 14.21
N ILE A 268 25.00 6.16 13.19
CA ILE A 268 25.32 6.95 11.98
C ILE A 268 24.02 7.37 11.26
N ILE A 269 23.13 6.43 10.97
CA ILE A 269 21.85 6.72 10.29
C ILE A 269 21.02 7.70 11.11
N THR A 270 20.97 7.50 12.43
CA THR A 270 20.24 8.38 13.35
C THR A 270 20.77 9.82 13.28
N GLN A 271 22.09 9.96 13.26
CA GLN A 271 22.73 11.28 13.17
C GLN A 271 22.51 11.96 11.82
N MET A 272 22.58 11.21 10.71
CA MET A 272 22.28 11.71 9.37
C MET A 272 20.85 12.22 9.25
N LEU A 273 19.88 11.52 9.87
CA LEU A 273 18.47 11.87 9.84
C LEU A 273 18.07 12.94 10.85
N LYS A 274 18.94 13.31 11.80
CA LYS A 274 18.61 14.23 12.89
C LYS A 274 18.08 15.57 12.36
N LYS A 275 18.82 16.22 11.46
CA LYS A 275 18.43 17.52 10.91
C LYS A 275 17.20 17.45 9.99
N PRO A 276 17.16 16.56 8.96
CA PRO A 276 16.01 16.50 8.04
C PRO A 276 14.69 16.01 8.67
N CYS A 277 14.76 15.27 9.78
CA CYS A 277 13.59 14.79 10.52
C CYS A 277 13.28 15.58 11.80
N ALA A 278 13.92 16.73 12.02
CA ALA A 278 13.80 17.49 13.28
C ALA A 278 12.40 18.05 13.51
N THR A 279 11.70 18.44 12.45
CA THR A 279 10.35 19.01 12.50
C THR A 279 9.32 18.04 11.98
N ARG A 280 8.11 18.09 12.53
CA ARG A 280 6.96 17.38 11.98
C ARG A 280 6.67 17.88 10.57
N LYS A 281 6.61 16.98 9.61
CA LYS A 281 6.19 17.30 8.23
C LYS A 281 4.67 17.14 8.10
N PRO A 282 3.98 18.02 7.31
CA PRO A 282 2.57 17.87 7.02
C PRO A 282 2.30 16.66 6.13
N ASN A 283 1.04 16.24 6.07
CA ASN A 283 0.53 15.47 4.95
C ASN A 283 0.13 16.44 3.83
N GLU A 284 0.26 16.05 2.58
CA GLU A 284 0.02 16.90 1.42
C GLU A 284 -0.91 16.20 0.43
N LEU A 285 -1.86 16.95 -0.14
CA LEU A 285 -2.76 16.50 -1.21
C LEU A 285 -2.49 17.31 -2.46
N PHE A 286 -2.36 16.63 -3.59
CA PHE A 286 -2.25 17.18 -4.94
C PHE A 286 -3.49 16.72 -5.72
N ILE A 287 -4.25 17.69 -6.30
CA ILE A 287 -5.54 17.41 -6.90
C ILE A 287 -5.81 18.29 -8.12
#